data_7dc6cc063afd9fe27ac9becce681acbd
#
_entry.id   7dc6cc063afd9fe27ac9becce681acbd
#
_cell.length_a   1.000
_cell.length_b   1.000
_cell.length_c   1.000
_cell.angle_alpha   90.00
_cell.angle_beta   90.00
_cell.angle_gamma   90.00
#
_symmetry.space_group_name_H-M   'P 1'
#
loop_
_entity.id
_entity.type
_entity.pdbx_description
1 polymer ?
#
loop_
_entity_poly.entity_id
_entity_poly.type
_entity_poly.pdbx_seq_one_letter_code
_entity_poly.pdbx_strand_id
1 'polypeptide(L)'
;SEIVYPFLPLIALPIGSAALVGERDRNTLELLLSQPISKINVFVGKFFGMFFAVSAAISIGMGVAALVIMEAPTLEYFSVLVIAYGLTAAMLGLALMISAFSKDRSMALGIALFFWFLFAVLIDMGFLSLVVTVAFDPVYLIPIVAINPLELVRQITIYALLVGEDFAV
;
A
#
# COMPACT_ATOMS: atom_id res chain seq x y z
N SER A 1 4.83 -5.02 14.43
CA SER A 1 4.63 -4.99 12.96
C SER A 1 3.21 -4.58 12.57
N GLU A 2 2.18 -4.93 13.32
CA GLU A 2 0.77 -4.69 12.97
C GLU A 2 0.39 -3.20 12.81
N ILE A 3 1.03 -2.30 13.55
CA ILE A 3 0.74 -0.86 13.50
C ILE A 3 1.22 -0.24 12.18
N VAL A 4 2.28 -0.75 11.57
CA VAL A 4 2.90 -0.15 10.38
C VAL A 4 2.01 -0.28 9.12
N TYR A 5 1.34 -1.41 8.96
CA TYR A 5 0.58 -1.69 7.74
C TYR A 5 -0.58 -0.73 7.43
N PRO A 6 -1.40 -0.28 8.40
CA PRO A 6 -2.46 0.70 8.12
C PRO A 6 -1.92 2.09 7.71
N PHE A 7 -0.71 2.44 8.15
CA PHE A 7 -0.10 3.73 7.83
C PHE A 7 0.53 3.79 6.43
N LEU A 8 0.97 2.67 5.88
CA LEU A 8 1.53 2.64 4.52
C LEU A 8 0.54 3.12 3.46
N PRO A 9 -0.71 2.65 3.40
CA PRO A 9 -1.70 3.19 2.48
C PRO A 9 -2.07 4.63 2.77
N LEU A 10 -2.08 5.06 4.04
CA LEU A 10 -2.35 6.43 4.43
C LEU A 10 -1.31 7.41 3.85
N ILE A 11 -0.09 6.95 3.62
CA ILE A 11 0.98 7.74 2.99
C ILE A 11 0.92 7.58 1.46
N ALA A 12 0.83 6.35 0.96
CA ALA A 12 0.91 6.05 -0.47
C ALA A 12 -0.29 6.59 -1.27
N LEU A 13 -1.52 6.45 -0.73
CA LEU A 13 -2.74 6.86 -1.43
C LEU A 13 -2.81 8.37 -1.68
N PRO A 14 -2.59 9.28 -0.71
CA PRO A 14 -2.60 10.72 -0.97
C PRO A 14 -1.49 11.16 -1.92
N ILE A 15 -0.27 10.61 -1.79
CA ILE A 15 0.87 10.96 -2.66
C ILE A 15 0.55 10.58 -4.12
N GLY A 16 0.14 9.34 -4.35
CA GLY A 16 -0.18 8.85 -5.69
C GLY A 16 -1.42 9.50 -6.29
N SER A 17 -2.47 9.75 -5.48
CA SER A 17 -3.71 10.34 -5.97
C SER A 17 -3.54 11.79 -6.43
N ALA A 18 -2.60 12.53 -5.86
CA ALA A 18 -2.30 13.91 -6.29
C ALA A 18 -1.33 13.99 -7.47
N ALA A 19 -0.72 12.89 -7.91
CA ALA A 19 0.41 12.93 -8.83
C ALA A 19 0.07 13.36 -10.25
N LEU A 20 -0.98 12.81 -10.87
CA LEU A 20 -1.39 13.16 -12.25
C LEU A 20 -2.34 14.36 -12.26
N VAL A 21 -3.31 14.38 -11.36
CA VAL A 21 -4.29 15.47 -11.27
C VAL A 21 -3.61 16.78 -10.91
N GLY A 22 -2.60 16.77 -10.04
CA GLY A 22 -1.85 17.97 -9.68
C GLY A 22 -1.03 18.56 -10.83
N GLU A 23 -0.58 17.74 -11.80
CA GLU A 23 0.05 18.23 -13.02
C GLU A 23 -0.97 18.77 -14.03
N ARG A 24 -2.16 18.17 -14.08
CA ARG A 24 -3.26 18.68 -14.88
C ARG A 24 -3.69 20.05 -14.40
N ASP A 25 -3.86 20.24 -13.09
CA ASP A 25 -4.25 21.52 -12.49
C ASP A 25 -3.22 22.63 -12.75
N ARG A 26 -1.93 22.27 -12.93
CA ARG A 26 -0.85 23.20 -13.24
C ARG A 26 -0.59 23.38 -14.73
N ASN A 27 -1.36 22.73 -15.60
CA ASN A 27 -1.15 22.67 -17.06
C ASN A 27 0.23 22.09 -17.47
N THR A 28 0.96 21.47 -16.55
CA THR A 28 2.27 20.85 -16.83
C THR A 28 2.13 19.49 -17.49
N LEU A 29 1.00 18.83 -17.35
CA LEU A 29 0.70 17.55 -18.01
C LEU A 29 0.64 17.71 -19.53
N GLU A 30 0.07 18.83 -20.04
CA GLU A 30 0.00 19.12 -21.47
C GLU A 30 1.39 19.36 -22.06
N LEU A 31 2.28 20.03 -21.31
CA LEU A 31 3.67 20.22 -21.70
C LEU A 31 4.43 18.90 -21.77
N LEU A 32 4.21 17.98 -20.84
CA LEU A 32 4.79 16.63 -20.87
C LEU A 32 4.29 15.82 -22.07
N LEU A 33 3.00 15.91 -22.38
CA LEU A 33 2.39 15.18 -23.50
C LEU A 33 2.65 15.81 -24.88
N SER A 34 3.16 17.04 -24.93
CA SER A 34 3.64 17.66 -26.19
C SER A 34 5.00 17.11 -26.63
N GLN A 35 5.73 16.46 -25.75
CA GLN A 35 6.94 15.72 -26.08
C GLN A 35 6.59 14.37 -26.74
N PRO A 36 7.50 13.78 -27.54
CA PRO A 36 7.26 12.49 -28.21
C PRO A 36 7.33 11.30 -27.23
N ILE A 37 6.58 11.39 -26.12
CA ILE A 37 6.45 10.36 -25.07
C ILE A 37 5.01 9.85 -25.00
N SER A 38 4.85 8.53 -24.85
CA SER A 38 3.52 7.94 -24.69
C SER A 38 2.94 8.23 -23.29
N LYS A 39 1.61 8.31 -23.20
CA LYS A 39 0.91 8.44 -21.90
C LYS A 39 1.26 7.32 -20.92
N ILE A 40 1.51 6.12 -21.45
CA ILE A 40 1.92 4.95 -20.67
C ILE A 40 3.30 5.19 -20.04
N ASN A 41 4.25 5.76 -20.79
CA ASN A 41 5.59 6.04 -20.28
C ASN A 41 5.55 7.06 -19.13
N VAL A 42 4.68 8.08 -19.24
CA VAL A 42 4.47 9.05 -18.15
C VAL A 42 3.89 8.37 -16.90
N PHE A 43 2.87 7.52 -17.08
CA PHE A 43 2.25 6.78 -15.97
C PHE A 43 3.24 5.84 -15.28
N VAL A 44 3.95 5.04 -16.08
CA VAL A 44 4.94 4.07 -15.58
C VAL A 44 6.11 4.77 -14.91
N GLY A 45 6.63 5.85 -15.51
CA GLY A 45 7.70 6.64 -14.92
C GLY A 45 7.31 7.24 -13.56
N LYS A 46 6.09 7.77 -13.43
CA LYS A 46 5.56 8.28 -12.17
C LYS A 46 5.39 7.17 -11.13
N PHE A 47 4.83 6.04 -11.55
CA PHE A 47 4.66 4.89 -10.66
C PHE A 47 6.00 4.47 -10.05
N PHE A 48 7.00 4.19 -10.88
CA PHE A 48 8.31 3.76 -10.39
C PHE A 48 9.04 4.85 -9.61
N GLY A 49 8.96 6.12 -10.02
CA GLY A 49 9.56 7.23 -9.29
C GLY A 49 9.01 7.34 -7.87
N MET A 50 7.69 7.29 -7.70
CA MET A 50 7.05 7.33 -6.38
C MET A 50 7.30 6.03 -5.60
N PHE A 51 7.24 4.88 -6.26
CA PHE A 51 7.51 3.59 -5.63
C PHE A 51 8.91 3.54 -5.02
N PHE A 52 9.94 3.92 -5.76
CA PHE A 52 11.31 3.94 -5.24
C PHE A 52 11.48 4.98 -4.13
N ALA A 53 10.86 6.16 -4.24
CA ALA A 53 10.93 7.18 -3.20
C ALA A 53 10.30 6.72 -1.89
N VAL A 54 9.10 6.15 -1.93
CA VAL A 54 8.41 5.64 -0.74
C VAL A 54 9.12 4.41 -0.17
N SER A 55 9.58 3.48 -1.04
CA SER A 55 10.34 2.31 -0.62
C SER A 55 11.65 2.68 0.06
N ALA A 56 12.36 3.69 -0.44
CA ALA A 56 13.57 4.20 0.19
C ALA A 56 13.26 4.79 1.59
N ALA A 57 12.18 5.55 1.72
CA ALA A 57 11.76 6.10 3.01
C ALA A 57 11.42 4.99 4.02
N ILE A 58 10.71 3.94 3.58
CA ILE A 58 10.40 2.77 4.40
C ILE A 58 11.70 2.08 4.84
N SER A 59 12.64 1.85 3.91
CA SER A 59 13.93 1.20 4.19
C SER A 59 14.73 1.97 5.22
N ILE A 60 14.80 3.29 5.07
CA ILE A 60 15.52 4.16 6.02
C ILE A 60 14.83 4.12 7.39
N GLY A 61 13.51 4.27 7.43
CA GLY A 61 12.73 4.24 8.68
C GLY A 61 12.90 2.92 9.44
N MET A 62 12.75 1.80 8.74
CA MET A 62 12.93 0.48 9.34
C MET A 62 14.40 0.20 9.70
N GLY A 63 15.37 0.65 8.88
CA GLY A 63 16.78 0.53 9.16
C GLY A 63 17.20 1.29 10.42
N VAL A 64 16.71 2.52 10.59
CA VAL A 64 16.92 3.30 11.81
C VAL A 64 16.29 2.61 13.03
N ALA A 65 15.08 2.06 12.89
CA ALA A 65 14.43 1.33 13.98
C ALA A 65 15.25 0.09 14.39
N ALA A 66 15.76 -0.68 13.43
CA ALA A 66 16.64 -1.85 13.71
C ALA A 66 17.92 -1.45 14.44
N LEU A 67 18.55 -0.34 14.05
CA LEU A 67 19.76 0.19 14.73
C LEU A 67 19.47 0.62 16.18
N VAL A 68 18.29 1.23 16.43
CA VAL A 68 17.89 1.67 17.78
C VAL A 68 17.64 0.48 18.70
N ILE A 69 17.06 -0.59 18.18
CA ILE A 69 16.77 -1.82 18.95
C ILE A 69 18.04 -2.65 19.15
N MET A 70 19.13 -2.35 18.43
CA MET A 70 20.40 -3.10 18.46
C MET A 70 20.26 -4.59 18.09
N GLU A 71 19.24 -4.93 17.32
CA GLU A 71 19.05 -6.28 16.81
C GLU A 71 19.60 -6.39 15.38
N ALA A 72 20.30 -7.50 15.10
CA ALA A 72 20.73 -7.80 13.75
C ALA A 72 19.51 -8.04 12.83
N PRO A 73 19.53 -7.58 11.57
CA PRO A 73 18.45 -7.85 10.65
C PRO A 73 18.32 -9.35 10.40
N THR A 74 17.16 -9.89 10.77
CA THR A 74 16.79 -11.30 10.61
C THR A 74 16.09 -11.53 9.26
N LEU A 75 15.90 -12.80 8.89
CA LEU A 75 15.11 -13.15 7.69
C LEU A 75 13.68 -12.58 7.77
N GLU A 76 13.09 -12.54 8.95
CA GLU A 76 11.77 -11.96 9.22
C GLU A 76 11.74 -10.46 8.91
N TYR A 77 12.79 -9.71 9.26
CA TYR A 77 12.93 -8.30 8.93
C TYR A 77 12.89 -8.07 7.42
N PHE A 78 13.60 -8.88 6.63
CA PHE A 78 13.59 -8.77 5.18
C PHE A 78 12.24 -9.17 4.57
N SER A 79 11.57 -10.18 5.12
CA SER A 79 10.22 -10.57 4.66
C SER A 79 9.19 -9.47 4.88
N VAL A 80 9.20 -8.80 6.04
CA VAL A 80 8.35 -7.64 6.32
C VAL A 80 8.61 -6.50 5.35
N LEU A 81 9.88 -6.21 5.01
CA LEU A 81 10.23 -5.20 4.00
C LEU A 81 9.66 -5.52 2.61
N VAL A 82 9.83 -6.75 2.15
CA VAL A 82 9.33 -7.18 0.83
C VAL A 82 7.80 -7.06 0.77
N ILE A 83 7.12 -7.48 1.84
CA ILE A 83 5.66 -7.37 1.96
C ILE A 83 5.22 -5.90 1.97
N ALA A 84 5.93 -5.03 2.70
CA ALA A 84 5.66 -3.58 2.74
C ALA A 84 5.83 -2.94 1.36
N TYR A 85 6.83 -3.36 0.57
CA TYR A 85 7.00 -2.88 -0.81
C TYR A 85 5.87 -3.35 -1.73
N GLY A 86 5.44 -4.60 -1.60
CA GLY A 86 4.29 -5.12 -2.34
C GLY A 86 3.01 -4.33 -2.06
N LEU A 87 2.72 -4.06 -0.78
CA LEU A 87 1.59 -3.24 -0.38
C LEU A 87 1.70 -1.81 -0.92
N THR A 88 2.88 -1.21 -0.82
CA THR A 88 3.14 0.13 -1.35
C THR A 88 2.91 0.19 -2.86
N ALA A 89 3.39 -0.80 -3.62
CA ALA A 89 3.17 -0.88 -5.05
C ALA A 89 1.67 -0.97 -5.41
N ALA A 90 0.92 -1.83 -4.71
CA ALA A 90 -0.52 -1.98 -4.92
C ALA A 90 -1.27 -0.68 -4.63
N MET A 91 -0.97 -0.02 -3.51
CA MET A 91 -1.61 1.23 -3.10
C MET A 91 -1.26 2.41 -4.00
N LEU A 92 0.00 2.51 -4.47
CA LEU A 92 0.40 3.52 -5.45
C LEU A 92 -0.27 3.29 -6.81
N GLY A 93 -0.41 2.04 -7.25
CA GLY A 93 -1.15 1.71 -8.47
C GLY A 93 -2.60 2.18 -8.41
N LEU A 94 -3.30 1.84 -7.32
CA LEU A 94 -4.67 2.29 -7.07
C LEU A 94 -4.75 3.82 -6.98
N ALA A 95 -3.82 4.46 -6.29
CA ALA A 95 -3.77 5.91 -6.14
C ALA A 95 -3.57 6.64 -7.48
N LEU A 96 -2.70 6.13 -8.35
CA LEU A 96 -2.53 6.66 -9.71
C LEU A 96 -3.77 6.49 -10.57
N MET A 97 -4.49 5.37 -10.43
CA MET A 97 -5.80 5.19 -11.09
C MET A 97 -6.79 6.25 -10.60
N ILE A 98 -6.91 6.46 -9.29
CA ILE A 98 -7.75 7.52 -8.71
C ILE A 98 -7.35 8.88 -9.31
N SER A 99 -6.05 9.19 -9.37
CA SER A 99 -5.53 10.43 -9.94
C SER A 99 -5.92 10.62 -11.41
N ALA A 100 -5.87 9.55 -12.21
CA ALA A 100 -6.21 9.61 -13.64
C ALA A 100 -7.70 9.92 -13.89
N PHE A 101 -8.59 9.40 -13.05
CA PHE A 101 -10.05 9.56 -13.18
C PHE A 101 -10.61 10.78 -12.43
N SER A 102 -9.86 11.36 -11.50
CA SER A 102 -10.31 12.53 -10.73
C SER A 102 -10.28 13.81 -11.56
N LYS A 103 -11.24 14.70 -11.31
CA LYS A 103 -11.36 16.00 -11.99
C LYS A 103 -10.39 17.03 -11.41
N ASP A 104 -10.23 17.03 -10.10
CA ASP A 104 -9.40 17.95 -9.34
C ASP A 104 -8.68 17.23 -8.19
N ARG A 105 -7.71 17.94 -7.58
CA ARG A 105 -6.89 17.38 -6.50
C ARG A 105 -7.70 17.07 -5.24
N SER A 106 -8.71 17.87 -4.92
CA SER A 106 -9.53 17.68 -3.72
C SER A 106 -10.37 16.42 -3.83
N MET A 107 -10.97 16.18 -5.01
CA MET A 107 -11.70 14.95 -5.30
C MET A 107 -10.77 13.73 -5.23
N ALA A 108 -9.57 13.81 -5.81
CA ALA A 108 -8.60 12.71 -5.78
C ALA A 108 -8.20 12.34 -4.35
N LEU A 109 -7.91 13.33 -3.51
CA LEU A 109 -7.56 13.13 -2.10
C LEU A 109 -8.75 12.58 -1.30
N GLY A 110 -9.96 13.09 -1.53
CA GLY A 110 -11.18 12.59 -0.87
C GLY A 110 -11.42 11.11 -1.17
N ILE A 111 -11.31 10.70 -2.44
CA ILE A 111 -11.46 9.30 -2.86
C ILE A 111 -10.33 8.45 -2.24
N ALA A 112 -9.09 8.94 -2.25
CA ALA A 112 -7.95 8.22 -1.66
C ALA A 112 -8.13 7.96 -0.16
N LEU A 113 -8.58 8.97 0.60
CA LEU A 113 -8.87 8.82 2.03
C LEU A 113 -10.07 7.91 2.28
N PHE A 114 -11.09 7.94 1.41
CA PHE A 114 -12.21 7.00 1.48
C PHE A 114 -11.76 5.55 1.29
N PHE A 115 -10.90 5.27 0.30
CA PHE A 115 -10.35 3.93 0.11
C PHE A 115 -9.47 3.49 1.27
N TRP A 116 -8.66 4.40 1.84
CA TRP A 116 -7.91 4.09 3.05
C TRP A 116 -8.83 3.69 4.20
N PHE A 117 -9.87 4.49 4.46
CA PHE A 117 -10.84 4.21 5.52
C PHE A 117 -11.61 2.91 5.27
N LEU A 118 -11.98 2.66 4.02
CA LEU A 118 -12.65 1.43 3.60
C LEU A 118 -11.79 0.19 3.92
N PHE A 119 -10.52 0.21 3.53
CA PHE A 119 -9.62 -0.93 3.73
C PHE A 119 -9.17 -1.08 5.18
N ALA A 120 -8.82 0.02 5.85
CA ALA A 120 -8.24 -0.01 7.19
C ALA A 120 -9.27 -0.15 8.32
N VAL A 121 -10.52 0.25 8.09
CA VAL A 121 -11.55 0.28 9.13
C VAL A 121 -12.77 -0.54 8.77
N LEU A 122 -13.45 -0.22 7.65
CA LEU A 122 -14.74 -0.84 7.35
C LEU A 122 -14.63 -2.33 7.06
N ILE A 123 -13.64 -2.73 6.25
CA ILE A 123 -13.46 -4.15 5.91
C ILE A 123 -12.92 -4.92 7.11
N ASP A 124 -11.99 -4.36 7.87
CA ASP A 124 -11.42 -5.01 9.06
C ASP A 124 -12.50 -5.22 10.15
N MET A 125 -13.31 -4.21 10.45
CA MET A 125 -14.44 -4.34 11.39
C MET A 125 -15.53 -5.28 10.87
N GLY A 126 -15.80 -5.25 9.58
CA GLY A 126 -16.75 -6.16 8.93
C GLY A 126 -16.30 -7.62 9.03
N PHE A 127 -15.02 -7.87 8.77
CA PHE A 127 -14.40 -9.19 8.91
C PHE A 127 -14.49 -9.70 10.35
N LEU A 128 -14.10 -8.88 11.33
CA LEU A 128 -14.19 -9.23 12.75
C LEU A 128 -15.63 -9.56 13.15
N SER A 129 -16.61 -8.77 12.70
CA SER A 129 -18.03 -9.00 12.96
C SER A 129 -18.51 -10.33 12.38
N LEU A 130 -18.10 -10.67 11.17
CA LEU A 130 -18.44 -11.95 10.52
C LEU A 130 -17.85 -13.15 11.26
N VAL A 131 -16.59 -13.06 11.68
CA VAL A 131 -15.91 -14.14 12.42
C VAL A 131 -16.57 -14.38 13.77
N VAL A 132 -17.02 -13.33 14.46
CA VAL A 132 -17.62 -13.44 15.81
C VAL A 132 -19.09 -13.90 15.76
N THR A 133 -19.87 -13.43 14.77
CA THR A 133 -21.32 -13.67 14.73
C THR A 133 -21.75 -14.90 13.96
N VAL A 134 -20.96 -15.31 12.97
CA VAL A 134 -21.32 -16.43 12.09
C VAL A 134 -20.15 -17.42 12.12
N ALA A 135 -20.42 -18.63 12.61
CA ALA A 135 -19.46 -19.74 12.52
C ALA A 135 -19.29 -20.18 11.04
N PHE A 136 -18.73 -19.31 10.23
CA PHE A 136 -18.40 -19.63 8.84
C PHE A 136 -17.25 -20.62 8.76
N ASP A 137 -17.34 -21.54 7.82
CA ASP A 137 -16.21 -22.33 7.38
C ASP A 137 -15.11 -21.37 6.87
N PRO A 138 -13.86 -21.48 7.34
CA PRO A 138 -12.74 -20.62 6.93
C PRO A 138 -12.59 -20.43 5.42
N VAL A 139 -13.05 -21.39 4.62
CA VAL A 139 -12.98 -21.35 3.14
C VAL A 139 -13.77 -20.15 2.56
N TYR A 140 -14.88 -19.75 3.18
CA TYR A 140 -15.67 -18.60 2.70
C TYR A 140 -15.07 -17.24 3.06
N LEU A 141 -14.10 -17.20 3.97
CA LEU A 141 -13.40 -15.96 4.35
C LEU A 141 -12.28 -15.58 3.36
N ILE A 142 -11.74 -16.56 2.62
CA ILE A 142 -10.64 -16.34 1.67
C ILE A 142 -10.94 -15.24 0.64
N PRO A 143 -12.11 -15.20 -0.04
CA PRO A 143 -12.40 -14.15 -1.00
C PRO A 143 -12.46 -12.75 -0.38
N ILE A 144 -12.95 -12.63 0.86
CA ILE A 144 -13.07 -11.36 1.59
C ILE A 144 -11.68 -10.82 1.94
N VAL A 145 -10.80 -11.69 2.42
CA VAL A 145 -9.40 -11.37 2.70
C VAL A 145 -8.66 -10.96 1.43
N ALA A 146 -8.91 -11.66 0.31
CA ALA A 146 -8.24 -11.37 -0.95
C ALA A 146 -8.60 -10.01 -1.57
N ILE A 147 -9.80 -9.48 -1.28
CA ILE A 147 -10.23 -8.15 -1.75
C ILE A 147 -9.55 -7.03 -0.96
N ASN A 148 -9.19 -7.26 0.30
CA ASN A 148 -8.51 -6.25 1.11
C ASN A 148 -6.99 -6.46 1.07
N PRO A 149 -6.23 -5.60 0.38
CA PRO A 149 -4.78 -5.74 0.29
C PRO A 149 -4.08 -5.58 1.65
N LEU A 150 -4.64 -4.86 2.60
CA LEU A 150 -4.14 -4.74 3.97
C LEU A 150 -4.26 -6.07 4.73
N GLU A 151 -5.45 -6.68 4.69
CA GLU A 151 -5.70 -7.95 5.39
C GLU A 151 -4.89 -9.09 4.76
N LEU A 152 -4.74 -9.09 3.43
CA LEU A 152 -3.91 -10.05 2.72
C LEU A 152 -2.44 -9.97 3.19
N VAL A 153 -1.91 -8.77 3.29
CA VAL A 153 -0.54 -8.51 3.79
C VAL A 153 -0.40 -8.95 5.25
N ARG A 154 -1.38 -8.67 6.09
CA ARG A 154 -1.41 -9.09 7.50
C ARG A 154 -1.36 -10.61 7.62
N GLN A 155 -2.19 -11.33 6.89
CA GLN A 155 -2.21 -12.81 6.89
C GLN A 155 -0.90 -13.41 6.38
N ILE A 156 -0.34 -12.87 5.30
CA ILE A 156 0.96 -13.33 4.77
C ILE A 156 2.06 -13.12 5.81
N THR A 157 2.05 -11.97 6.52
CA THR A 157 3.06 -11.69 7.55
C THR A 157 2.94 -12.64 8.73
N ILE A 158 1.74 -12.89 9.23
CA ILE A 158 1.51 -13.86 10.31
C ILE A 158 2.01 -15.24 9.90
N TYR A 159 1.67 -15.67 8.68
CA TYR A 159 2.12 -16.96 8.16
C TYR A 159 3.65 -17.04 8.01
N ALA A 160 4.28 -15.99 7.49
CA ALA A 160 5.75 -15.93 7.33
C ALA A 160 6.49 -15.99 8.68
N LEU A 161 5.93 -15.37 9.72
CA LEU A 161 6.49 -15.41 11.07
C LEU A 161 6.34 -16.80 11.71
N LEU A 162 5.17 -17.44 11.57
CA LEU A 162 4.92 -18.79 12.10
C LEU A 162 5.81 -19.84 11.44
N VAL A 163 5.98 -19.78 10.13
CA VAL A 163 6.85 -20.71 9.39
C VAL A 163 8.33 -20.46 9.73
N GLY A 164 8.71 -19.21 10.01
CA GLY A 164 10.09 -18.87 10.43
C GLY A 164 10.49 -19.51 11.76
N GLU A 165 9.59 -19.64 12.72
CA GLU A 165 9.84 -20.28 14.00
C GLU A 165 10.07 -21.80 13.87
N ASP A 166 9.39 -22.48 12.94
CA ASP A 166 9.54 -23.92 12.71
C ASP A 166 10.89 -24.31 12.09
N PHE A 167 11.62 -23.38 11.48
CA PHE A 167 12.96 -23.62 10.91
C PHE A 167 14.10 -23.22 11.84
N ALA A 168 13.82 -22.65 13.03
CA ALA A 168 14.82 -22.18 13.99
C ALA A 168 15.14 -23.22 15.10
N VAL A 169 14.62 -24.46 14.99
CA VAL A 169 14.84 -25.57 15.96
C VAL A 169 15.88 -26.57 15.42
#